data_dce0c23cd51b9ed89ebb13d7492670a9
#
_entry.id   dce0c23cd51b9ed89ebb13d7492670a9
#
_cell.length_a   1.000
_cell.length_b   1.000
_cell.length_c   1.000
_cell.angle_alpha   90.00
_cell.angle_beta   90.00
_cell.angle_gamma   90.00
#
_symmetry.space_group_name_H-M   'P 1'
#
loop_
_entity.id
_entity.type
_entity.pdbx_description
1 polymer ?
#
loop_
_entity_poly.entity_id
_entity_poly.type
_entity_poly.pdbx_seq_one_letter_code
_entity_poly.pdbx_strand_id
1 'polypeptide(L)'
;MLHILLVYLSVDKELEIIKQLNDVASLFDQFQDYSITKDTYIKTAFLEIGFRGLDINYTDCLKDSIRSCLSIMSKGSILRNEYYNYFLEGTRRIKGHILGYKYNPDIAVDQAAKVLYLSCCLLSDTISTKELNLDEFRDKTTLPNNLKSLFYLKRFNYQAFVYLYESLKIVNLEDFI
;
A
#
# COMPACT_ATOMS: atom_id res chain seq x y z
N MET A 1 -4.18 -9.33 13.20
CA MET A 1 -4.54 -10.25 12.10
C MET A 1 -4.30 -9.51 10.80
N LEU A 2 -3.17 -9.81 10.13
CA LEU A 2 -2.80 -9.16 8.87
C LEU A 2 -3.73 -9.70 7.78
N HIS A 3 -4.84 -9.04 7.51
CA HIS A 3 -5.61 -9.33 6.33
C HIS A 3 -4.86 -8.81 5.11
N ILE A 4 -4.72 -9.65 4.11
CA ILE A 4 -4.13 -9.35 2.82
C ILE A 4 -5.10 -8.42 2.09
N LEU A 5 -4.57 -7.32 1.56
CA LEU A 5 -5.30 -6.45 0.62
C LEU A 5 -5.61 -7.24 -0.66
N LEU A 6 -6.48 -8.23 -0.58
CA LEU A 6 -7.09 -8.85 -1.75
C LEU A 6 -8.33 -8.06 -2.08
N VAL A 7 -8.18 -7.12 -3.01
CA VAL A 7 -9.31 -6.43 -3.61
C VAL A 7 -9.98 -7.36 -4.63
N TYR A 8 -10.48 -8.50 -4.16
CA TYR A 8 -11.60 -9.06 -4.86
C TYR A 8 -12.78 -8.15 -4.56
N LEU A 9 -13.25 -7.42 -5.58
CA LEU A 9 -14.42 -6.56 -5.56
C LEU A 9 -15.65 -7.38 -5.15
N SER A 10 -15.71 -7.75 -3.88
CA SER A 10 -16.91 -8.31 -3.29
C SER A 10 -17.70 -7.16 -2.68
N VAL A 11 -18.94 -7.08 -3.05
CA VAL A 11 -19.92 -6.12 -2.55
C VAL A 11 -19.77 -5.96 -1.04
N ASP A 12 -19.73 -4.70 -0.54
CA ASP A 12 -19.70 -4.31 0.86
C ASP A 12 -18.40 -4.56 1.67
N LYS A 13 -17.23 -4.64 1.04
CA LYS A 13 -15.93 -4.77 1.76
C LYS A 13 -15.04 -3.53 1.75
N GLU A 14 -15.54 -2.41 1.29
CA GLU A 14 -14.79 -1.16 1.18
C GLU A 14 -14.21 -0.74 2.53
N LEU A 15 -15.00 -0.86 3.58
CA LEU A 15 -14.59 -0.52 4.94
C LEU A 15 -13.48 -1.45 5.45
N GLU A 16 -13.61 -2.76 5.24
CA GLU A 16 -12.61 -3.74 5.67
C GLU A 16 -11.26 -3.48 5.02
N ILE A 17 -11.23 -3.17 3.74
CA ILE A 17 -9.97 -2.91 3.02
C ILE A 17 -9.26 -1.68 3.58
N ILE A 18 -9.98 -0.60 3.85
CA ILE A 18 -9.36 0.59 4.43
C ILE A 18 -8.97 0.37 5.91
N LYS A 19 -9.71 -0.44 6.67
CA LYS A 19 -9.24 -0.88 8.00
C LYS A 19 -7.94 -1.67 7.90
N GLN A 20 -7.83 -2.60 6.97
CA GLN A 20 -6.60 -3.37 6.74
C GLN A 20 -5.44 -2.48 6.33
N LEU A 21 -5.66 -1.50 5.45
CA LEU A 21 -4.65 -0.51 5.08
C LEU A 21 -4.14 0.24 6.31
N ASN A 22 -5.06 0.72 7.16
CA ASN A 22 -4.74 1.40 8.40
C ASN A 22 -3.94 0.52 9.37
N ASP A 23 -4.36 -0.72 9.55
CA ASP A 23 -3.74 -1.67 10.47
C ASP A 23 -2.33 -2.05 10.02
N VAL A 24 -2.14 -2.36 8.72
CA VAL A 24 -0.83 -2.70 8.15
C VAL A 24 0.13 -1.51 8.21
N ALA A 25 -0.34 -0.30 7.88
CA ALA A 25 0.48 0.91 7.99
C ALA A 25 0.89 1.20 9.44
N SER A 26 -0.02 0.99 10.41
CA SER A 26 0.27 1.16 11.83
C SER A 26 1.26 0.11 12.35
N LEU A 27 1.14 -1.13 11.90
CA LEU A 27 2.10 -2.19 12.22
C LEU A 27 3.47 -1.91 11.59
N PHE A 28 3.50 -1.37 10.36
CA PHE A 28 4.75 -0.97 9.71
C PHE A 28 5.55 0.02 10.57
N ASP A 29 4.91 0.96 11.20
CA ASP A 29 5.57 1.93 12.08
C ASP A 29 6.16 1.28 13.35
N GLN A 30 5.67 0.10 13.74
CA GLN A 30 6.02 -0.57 15.00
C GLN A 30 6.91 -1.80 14.85
N PHE A 31 6.98 -2.45 13.67
CA PHE A 31 7.76 -3.67 13.53
C PHE A 31 9.26 -3.40 13.75
N GLN A 32 9.95 -4.34 14.37
CA GLN A 32 11.38 -4.25 14.69
C GLN A 32 12.21 -5.24 13.88
N ASP A 33 11.62 -6.35 13.47
CA ASP A 33 12.29 -7.43 12.76
C ASP A 33 11.55 -7.74 11.46
N TYR A 34 12.25 -7.51 10.34
CA TYR A 34 11.71 -7.77 8.99
C TYR A 34 11.46 -9.26 8.75
N SER A 35 12.34 -10.15 9.27
CA SER A 35 12.21 -11.60 9.07
C SER A 35 10.92 -12.10 9.71
N ILE A 36 10.63 -11.68 10.94
CA ILE A 36 9.38 -12.02 11.64
C ILE A 36 8.17 -11.47 10.87
N THR A 37 8.26 -10.26 10.36
CA THR A 37 7.19 -9.63 9.57
C THR A 37 6.90 -10.43 8.30
N LYS A 38 7.95 -10.83 7.57
CA LYS A 38 7.84 -11.65 6.36
C LYS A 38 7.22 -13.01 6.64
N ASP A 39 7.71 -13.73 7.63
CA ASP A 39 7.19 -15.04 8.01
C ASP A 39 5.73 -14.98 8.43
N THR A 40 5.36 -13.94 9.19
CA THR A 40 3.99 -13.69 9.62
C THR A 40 3.09 -13.40 8.43
N TYR A 41 3.55 -12.56 7.49
CA TYR A 41 2.81 -12.26 6.28
C TYR A 41 2.54 -13.52 5.46
N ILE A 42 3.58 -14.32 5.18
CA ILE A 42 3.46 -15.54 4.38
C ILE A 42 2.47 -16.52 5.02
N LYS A 43 2.59 -16.78 6.32
CA LYS A 43 1.66 -17.67 7.05
C LYS A 43 0.22 -17.19 6.99
N THR A 44 0.00 -15.89 7.20
CA THR A 44 -1.34 -15.29 7.14
C THR A 44 -1.90 -15.37 5.73
N ALA A 45 -1.06 -15.10 4.70
CA ALA A 45 -1.45 -15.21 3.31
C ALA A 45 -1.95 -16.62 2.96
N PHE A 46 -1.20 -17.65 3.32
CA PHE A 46 -1.62 -19.04 3.08
C PHE A 46 -2.95 -19.39 3.76
N LEU A 47 -3.15 -18.95 5.01
CA LEU A 47 -4.40 -19.18 5.72
C LEU A 47 -5.59 -18.50 5.03
N GLU A 48 -5.47 -17.22 4.66
CA GLU A 48 -6.54 -16.46 4.01
C GLU A 48 -6.87 -17.00 2.60
N ILE A 49 -5.85 -17.37 1.82
CA ILE A 49 -6.01 -17.98 0.49
C ILE A 49 -6.78 -19.30 0.65
N GLY A 50 -6.37 -20.16 1.60
CA GLY A 50 -7.04 -21.42 1.87
C GLY A 50 -8.47 -21.25 2.35
N PHE A 51 -8.76 -20.32 3.26
CA PHE A 51 -10.12 -20.04 3.74
C PHE A 51 -11.06 -19.57 2.62
N ARG A 52 -10.53 -18.86 1.63
CA ARG A 52 -11.31 -18.35 0.49
C ARG A 52 -11.38 -19.33 -0.68
N GLY A 53 -10.65 -20.44 -0.62
CA GLY A 53 -10.58 -21.41 -1.71
C GLY A 53 -10.01 -20.84 -3.01
N LEU A 54 -9.05 -19.88 -2.91
CA LEU A 54 -8.46 -19.21 -4.07
C LEU A 54 -7.28 -20.03 -4.60
N ASP A 55 -7.18 -20.13 -5.93
CA ASP A 55 -6.03 -20.74 -6.62
C ASP A 55 -4.99 -19.66 -7.00
N ILE A 56 -4.40 -19.06 -5.98
CA ILE A 56 -3.36 -18.02 -6.11
C ILE A 56 -2.28 -18.25 -5.05
N ASN A 57 -1.16 -17.56 -5.18
CA ASN A 57 -0.09 -17.59 -4.18
C ASN A 57 0.04 -16.25 -3.43
N TYR A 58 0.85 -16.23 -2.36
CA TYR A 58 1.05 -15.03 -1.55
C TYR A 58 1.70 -13.87 -2.32
N THR A 59 2.49 -14.15 -3.37
CA THR A 59 3.10 -13.10 -4.20
C THR A 59 2.05 -12.41 -5.07
N ASP A 60 0.98 -13.10 -5.47
CA ASP A 60 -0.13 -12.47 -6.20
C ASP A 60 -0.90 -11.51 -5.29
N CYS A 61 -1.01 -11.84 -4.00
CA CYS A 61 -1.56 -10.93 -3.00
C CYS A 61 -0.70 -9.66 -2.84
N LEU A 62 0.64 -9.80 -2.86
CA LEU A 62 1.54 -8.63 -2.81
C LEU A 62 1.41 -7.75 -4.05
N LYS A 63 1.32 -8.35 -5.24
CA LYS A 63 1.11 -7.61 -6.50
C LYS A 63 -0.21 -6.84 -6.48
N ASP A 64 -1.27 -7.45 -5.94
CA ASP A 64 -2.57 -6.78 -5.79
C ASP A 64 -2.50 -5.63 -4.78
N SER A 65 -1.78 -5.81 -3.68
CA SER A 65 -1.51 -4.74 -2.70
C SER A 65 -0.76 -3.58 -3.33
N ILE A 66 0.26 -3.84 -4.17
CA ILE A 66 1.01 -2.80 -4.91
C ILE A 66 0.07 -2.02 -5.83
N ARG A 67 -0.78 -2.70 -6.63
CA ARG A 67 -1.76 -2.05 -7.51
C ARG A 67 -2.75 -1.18 -6.73
N SER A 68 -3.27 -1.70 -5.63
CA SER A 68 -4.21 -0.99 -4.76
C SER A 68 -3.58 0.28 -4.18
N CYS A 69 -2.35 0.18 -3.69
CA CYS A 69 -1.61 1.34 -3.16
C CYS A 69 -1.36 2.39 -4.25
N LEU A 70 -0.95 2.00 -5.46
CA LEU A 70 -0.77 2.92 -6.58
C LEU A 70 -2.07 3.63 -6.96
N SER A 71 -3.22 2.92 -6.96
CA SER A 71 -4.54 3.50 -7.20
C SER A 71 -4.90 4.54 -6.14
N ILE A 72 -4.70 4.23 -4.85
CA ILE A 72 -4.98 5.16 -3.74
C ILE A 72 -4.07 6.38 -3.82
N MET A 73 -2.75 6.18 -3.97
CA MET A 73 -1.76 7.26 -4.03
C MET A 73 -1.98 8.18 -5.23
N SER A 74 -2.39 7.65 -6.37
CA SER A 74 -2.66 8.42 -7.59
C SER A 74 -4.05 9.06 -7.61
N LYS A 75 -4.86 8.84 -6.58
CA LYS A 75 -6.26 9.28 -6.52
C LYS A 75 -7.05 8.84 -7.76
N GLY A 76 -6.78 7.62 -8.24
CA GLY A 76 -7.46 7.00 -9.38
C GLY A 76 -6.94 7.39 -10.76
N SER A 77 -5.88 8.20 -10.87
CA SER A 77 -5.29 8.54 -12.18
C SER A 77 -4.41 7.42 -12.76
N ILE A 78 -3.97 6.50 -11.94
CA ILE A 78 -3.30 5.24 -12.30
C ILE A 78 -4.27 4.12 -12.00
N LEU A 79 -4.42 3.16 -12.93
CA LEU A 79 -5.42 2.10 -12.87
C LEU A 79 -6.87 2.63 -12.99
N ARG A 80 -7.83 1.71 -13.09
CA ARG A 80 -9.22 2.09 -13.35
C ARG A 80 -9.83 2.90 -12.21
N ASN A 81 -10.55 3.96 -12.53
CA ASN A 81 -11.25 4.83 -11.58
C ASN A 81 -12.21 4.06 -10.63
N GLU A 82 -12.73 2.91 -11.08
CA GLU A 82 -13.63 2.06 -10.30
C GLU A 82 -12.98 1.57 -9.01
N TYR A 83 -11.70 1.17 -9.05
CA TYR A 83 -10.95 0.77 -7.87
C TYR A 83 -10.79 1.93 -6.87
N TYR A 84 -10.47 3.11 -7.36
CA TYR A 84 -10.31 4.26 -6.48
C TYR A 84 -11.63 4.67 -5.81
N ASN A 85 -12.75 4.63 -6.52
CA ASN A 85 -14.06 4.93 -5.94
C ASN A 85 -14.41 3.96 -4.81
N TYR A 86 -14.04 2.69 -4.93
CA TYR A 86 -14.20 1.69 -3.90
C TYR A 86 -13.38 2.06 -2.64
N PHE A 87 -12.13 2.43 -2.78
CA PHE A 87 -11.29 2.88 -1.66
C PHE A 87 -11.79 4.20 -1.05
N LEU A 88 -12.29 5.11 -1.87
CA LEU A 88 -12.85 6.39 -1.41
C LEU A 88 -14.09 6.17 -0.55
N GLU A 89 -14.95 5.23 -0.91
CA GLU A 89 -16.11 4.87 -0.10
C GLU A 89 -15.69 4.23 1.24
N GLY A 90 -14.74 3.32 1.23
CA GLY A 90 -14.14 2.78 2.45
C GLY A 90 -13.56 3.87 3.36
N THR A 91 -12.88 4.87 2.76
CA THR A 91 -12.35 6.03 3.48
C THR A 91 -13.44 6.89 4.12
N ARG A 92 -14.62 6.96 3.52
CA ARG A 92 -15.78 7.65 4.12
C ARG A 92 -16.36 6.87 5.29
N ARG A 93 -16.48 5.55 5.16
CA ARG A 93 -17.08 4.66 6.17
C ARG A 93 -16.19 4.48 7.41
N ILE A 94 -14.87 4.47 7.26
CA ILE A 94 -13.94 4.22 8.37
C ILE A 94 -13.95 5.31 9.44
N LYS A 95 -14.44 6.52 9.14
CA LYS A 95 -14.42 7.67 10.06
C LYS A 95 -15.06 7.40 11.42
N GLY A 96 -16.04 6.50 11.49
CA GLY A 96 -16.69 6.07 12.74
C GLY A 96 -15.98 4.96 13.49
N HIS A 97 -14.88 4.42 12.96
CA HIS A 97 -14.17 3.26 13.50
C HIS A 97 -12.76 3.58 14.01
N ILE A 98 -12.24 4.77 13.73
CA ILE A 98 -10.92 5.20 14.19
C ILE A 98 -11.08 6.23 15.30
N LEU A 99 -10.46 5.94 16.44
CA LEU A 99 -10.38 6.86 17.58
C LEU A 99 -9.08 7.67 17.50
N GLY A 100 -9.16 8.93 17.91
CA GLY A 100 -7.98 9.79 18.06
C GLY A 100 -7.68 10.73 16.90
N TYR A 101 -8.12 10.42 15.68
CA TYR A 101 -7.94 11.32 14.52
C TYR A 101 -9.04 11.16 13.46
N LYS A 102 -9.21 12.22 12.64
CA LYS A 102 -10.19 12.24 11.57
C LYS A 102 -9.59 11.65 10.30
N TYR A 103 -9.90 10.40 9.98
CA TYR A 103 -9.46 9.74 8.77
C TYR A 103 -9.95 10.48 7.51
N ASN A 104 -9.09 10.59 6.50
CA ASN A 104 -9.36 11.28 5.24
C ASN A 104 -8.50 10.69 4.10
N PRO A 105 -8.75 11.05 2.82
CA PRO A 105 -8.01 10.53 1.68
C PRO A 105 -6.49 10.80 1.74
N ASP A 106 -6.04 11.87 2.36
CA ASP A 106 -4.59 12.17 2.43
C ASP A 106 -3.89 11.25 3.44
N ILE A 107 -4.56 10.87 4.52
CA ILE A 107 -4.09 9.81 5.44
C ILE A 107 -4.04 8.46 4.72
N ALA A 108 -5.05 8.14 3.90
CA ALA A 108 -5.04 6.92 3.10
C ALA A 108 -3.86 6.90 2.11
N VAL A 109 -3.48 8.04 1.52
CA VAL A 109 -2.29 8.16 0.65
C VAL A 109 -1.00 7.91 1.43
N ASP A 110 -0.85 8.48 2.64
CA ASP A 110 0.32 8.25 3.49
C ASP A 110 0.46 6.77 3.85
N GLN A 111 -0.63 6.15 4.28
CA GLN A 111 -0.67 4.74 4.62
C GLN A 111 -0.40 3.84 3.42
N ALA A 112 -0.97 4.16 2.26
CA ALA A 112 -0.74 3.44 1.02
C ALA A 112 0.74 3.48 0.59
N ALA A 113 1.44 4.60 0.81
CA ALA A 113 2.85 4.70 0.50
C ALA A 113 3.71 3.77 1.37
N LYS A 114 3.42 3.67 2.67
CA LYS A 114 4.08 2.73 3.60
C LYS A 114 3.83 1.28 3.20
N VAL A 115 2.58 0.93 2.89
CA VAL A 115 2.18 -0.42 2.50
C VAL A 115 2.75 -0.78 1.12
N LEU A 116 2.82 0.17 0.17
CA LEU A 116 3.50 -0.01 -1.11
C LEU A 116 4.95 -0.44 -0.90
N TYR A 117 5.70 0.34 -0.13
CA TYR A 117 7.11 0.07 0.15
C TYR A 117 7.30 -1.29 0.81
N LEU A 118 6.52 -1.60 1.85
CA LEU A 118 6.57 -2.90 2.52
C LEU A 118 6.26 -4.06 1.55
N SER A 119 5.24 -3.90 0.70
CA SER A 119 4.85 -4.93 -0.28
C SER A 119 5.96 -5.17 -1.31
N CYS A 120 6.65 -4.12 -1.75
CA CYS A 120 7.81 -4.24 -2.64
C CYS A 120 8.97 -4.97 -1.96
N CYS A 121 9.27 -4.65 -0.71
CA CYS A 121 10.30 -5.33 0.08
C CYS A 121 9.98 -6.83 0.23
N LEU A 122 8.74 -7.17 0.59
CA LEU A 122 8.29 -8.56 0.76
C LEU A 122 8.32 -9.34 -0.56
N LEU A 123 7.96 -8.69 -1.68
CA LEU A 123 7.92 -9.33 -2.99
C LEU A 123 9.33 -9.66 -3.53
N SER A 124 10.30 -8.75 -3.30
CA SER A 124 11.68 -8.89 -3.79
C SER A 124 12.64 -9.50 -2.78
N ASP A 125 12.14 -9.86 -1.60
CA ASP A 125 12.97 -10.32 -0.47
C ASP A 125 14.06 -9.34 -0.04
N THR A 126 13.78 -8.05 -0.17
CA THR A 126 14.68 -6.97 0.22
C THR A 126 14.36 -6.53 1.65
N ILE A 127 15.40 -6.38 2.49
CA ILE A 127 15.21 -5.94 3.87
C ILE A 127 14.67 -4.50 3.88
N SER A 128 13.51 -4.33 4.51
CA SER A 128 12.93 -3.02 4.75
C SER A 128 13.69 -2.27 5.83
N THR A 129 14.05 -1.01 5.56
CA THR A 129 14.55 -0.09 6.58
C THR A 129 13.51 0.97 6.86
N LYS A 130 13.24 1.27 8.14
CA LYS A 130 12.33 2.36 8.52
C LYS A 130 12.98 3.74 8.40
N GLU A 131 14.30 3.79 8.54
CA GLU A 131 15.07 5.02 8.45
C GLU A 131 15.33 5.34 6.98
N LEU A 132 14.41 6.12 6.41
CA LEU A 132 14.54 6.61 5.05
C LEU A 132 15.36 7.89 5.04
N ASN A 133 16.30 7.99 4.09
CA ASN A 133 17.02 9.23 3.85
C ASN A 133 16.12 10.22 3.09
N LEU A 134 15.47 11.11 3.82
CA LEU A 134 14.56 12.10 3.23
C LEU A 134 15.28 13.08 2.28
N ASP A 135 16.60 13.31 2.46
CA ASP A 135 17.34 14.26 1.63
C ASP A 135 17.73 13.69 0.26
N GLU A 136 17.80 12.37 0.15
CA GLU A 136 18.27 11.68 -1.09
C GLU A 136 17.43 12.01 -2.32
N PHE A 137 16.15 12.32 -2.14
CA PHE A 137 15.22 12.51 -3.27
C PHE A 137 14.84 13.98 -3.51
N ARG A 138 15.47 14.93 -2.80
CA ARG A 138 15.16 16.38 -2.96
C ARG A 138 15.36 16.87 -4.39
N ASP A 139 16.41 16.39 -5.07
CA ASP A 139 16.76 16.82 -6.43
C ASP A 139 16.06 15.99 -7.53
N LYS A 140 15.27 14.98 -7.17
CA LYS A 140 14.52 14.21 -8.16
C LYS A 140 13.43 15.06 -8.79
N THR A 141 13.46 15.16 -10.13
CA THR A 141 12.56 16.00 -10.91
C THR A 141 11.59 15.23 -11.79
N THR A 142 11.79 13.92 -11.93
CA THR A 142 11.01 13.09 -12.85
C THR A 142 10.65 11.75 -12.25
N LEU A 143 9.48 11.23 -12.62
CA LEU A 143 9.05 9.85 -12.42
C LEU A 143 8.91 9.14 -13.77
N PRO A 144 8.89 7.80 -13.82
CA PRO A 144 8.51 7.04 -15.01
C PRO A 144 7.19 7.56 -15.60
N ASN A 145 7.02 7.41 -16.92
CA ASN A 145 5.91 8.05 -17.64
C ASN A 145 4.53 7.70 -17.07
N ASN A 146 4.31 6.43 -16.77
CA ASN A 146 3.03 5.96 -16.23
C ASN A 146 2.79 6.35 -14.75
N LEU A 147 3.83 6.84 -14.06
CA LEU A 147 3.78 7.25 -12.66
C LEU A 147 3.83 8.78 -12.49
N LYS A 148 3.87 9.55 -13.57
CA LYS A 148 4.02 11.03 -13.52
C LYS A 148 2.95 11.71 -12.67
N SER A 149 1.74 11.18 -12.64
CA SER A 149 0.66 11.73 -11.82
C SER A 149 0.97 11.71 -10.32
N LEU A 150 1.87 10.82 -9.85
CA LEU A 150 2.31 10.74 -8.46
C LEU A 150 3.33 11.82 -8.08
N PHE A 151 3.81 12.62 -9.04
CA PHE A 151 4.81 13.65 -8.75
C PHE A 151 4.27 14.76 -7.82
N TYR A 152 2.95 14.93 -7.73
CA TYR A 152 2.33 15.85 -6.79
C TYR A 152 2.70 15.57 -5.32
N LEU A 153 3.01 14.29 -4.99
CA LEU A 153 3.40 13.87 -3.64
C LEU A 153 4.64 14.62 -3.17
N LYS A 154 5.56 14.96 -4.07
CA LYS A 154 6.76 15.72 -3.73
C LYS A 154 6.44 17.02 -2.98
N ARG A 155 5.32 17.66 -3.34
CA ARG A 155 4.89 18.94 -2.74
C ARG A 155 3.93 18.74 -1.56
N PHE A 156 3.05 17.77 -1.64
CA PHE A 156 1.92 17.65 -0.71
C PHE A 156 2.13 16.60 0.38
N ASN A 157 2.94 15.57 0.11
CA ASN A 157 3.28 14.52 1.08
C ASN A 157 4.68 13.97 0.74
N TYR A 158 5.70 14.67 1.18
CA TYR A 158 7.09 14.33 0.83
C TYR A 158 7.51 12.96 1.35
N GLN A 159 7.01 12.53 2.50
CA GLN A 159 7.31 11.19 3.03
C GLN A 159 6.74 10.10 2.13
N ALA A 160 5.51 10.24 1.64
CA ALA A 160 4.92 9.31 0.66
C ALA A 160 5.72 9.30 -0.65
N PHE A 161 6.24 10.45 -1.08
CA PHE A 161 7.12 10.55 -2.24
C PHE A 161 8.43 9.77 -2.04
N VAL A 162 9.03 9.84 -0.86
CA VAL A 162 10.24 9.07 -0.53
C VAL A 162 9.96 7.58 -0.56
N TYR A 163 8.87 7.09 0.06
CA TYR A 163 8.47 5.69 -0.02
C TYR A 163 8.24 5.22 -1.46
N LEU A 164 7.66 6.05 -2.31
CA LEU A 164 7.50 5.76 -3.73
C LEU A 164 8.85 5.54 -4.42
N TYR A 165 9.83 6.44 -4.20
CA TYR A 165 11.15 6.30 -4.80
C TYR A 165 11.93 5.12 -4.24
N GLU A 166 11.82 4.83 -2.96
CA GLU A 166 12.41 3.61 -2.39
C GLU A 166 11.80 2.35 -3.01
N SER A 167 10.49 2.35 -3.24
CA SER A 167 9.82 1.24 -3.94
C SER A 167 10.33 1.06 -5.37
N LEU A 168 10.57 2.15 -6.09
CA LEU A 168 11.13 2.13 -7.46
C LEU A 168 12.58 1.60 -7.52
N LYS A 169 13.34 1.69 -6.43
CA LYS A 169 14.68 1.07 -6.37
C LYS A 169 14.60 -0.46 -6.25
N ILE A 170 13.49 -0.97 -5.71
CA ILE A 170 13.32 -2.39 -5.37
C ILE A 170 12.66 -3.15 -6.52
N VAL A 171 11.59 -2.59 -7.09
CA VAL A 171 10.81 -3.23 -8.17
C VAL A 171 10.49 -2.22 -9.28
N ASN A 172 10.29 -2.72 -10.49
CA ASN A 172 9.74 -1.90 -11.57
C ASN A 172 8.22 -1.72 -11.37
N LEU A 173 7.80 -0.59 -10.82
CA LEU A 173 6.39 -0.33 -10.53
C LEU A 173 5.51 -0.25 -11.80
N GLU A 174 6.08 -0.01 -12.99
CA GLU A 174 5.33 0.00 -14.24
C GLU A 174 4.79 -1.38 -14.62
N ASP A 175 5.35 -2.47 -14.08
CA ASP A 175 4.87 -3.84 -14.30
C ASP A 175 3.53 -4.13 -13.60
N PHE A 176 3.07 -3.23 -12.76
CA PHE A 176 1.83 -3.37 -11.97
C PHE A 176 0.68 -2.46 -12.45
N ILE A 177 0.86 -1.75 -13.55
CA ILE A 177 -0.11 -0.76 -14.08
C ILE A 177 -0.85 -1.30 -15.31
#